data_6c64e807a69cc121a4706c37a31e2216
#
_entry.id   6c64e807a69cc121a4706c37a31e2216
#
_cell.length_a   1.000
_cell.length_b   1.000
_cell.length_c   1.000
_cell.angle_alpha   90.00
_cell.angle_beta   90.00
_cell.angle_gamma   90.00
#
_symmetry.space_group_name_H-M   'P 1'
#
loop_
_entity.id
_entity.type
_entity.pdbx_description
1 polymer ?
#
loop_
_entity_poly.entity_id
_entity_poly.type
_entity_poly.pdbx_seq_one_letter_code
_entity_poly.pdbx_strand_id
1 'polypeptide(L)'
;MSAIPIAVVTGAGGFVATELINQLLSKGYTVRGTVRSVSDASKVQHLTKLGNALPGKLELREADLLQEGSFDEVVRGSTFLFHTASPFFIETPDPQKDLIDPALKGTQNVLASASKAKDTLKRVVLTSSVAAVHGEYAAPPKNGHLYTEEDWNESSSIENGQAYHLSKTVAEKEAWRIAKETGLDLVAVLPNFVLGPVISCRADGTSVGFLKGIVEGKPVEGTPLICDVRDVANAHVLAAETPSASGRYIVSQGTPVTATYLSKVLRERFPQYAIPEVLEQEYDVKERIDNSKAAKELGLKLTPESSTFIDGIVTLIQLGVAQPLPSGAPHSEGAPAV
;
A
#
# COMPACT_ATOMS: atom_id res chain seq x y z
N MET A 1 6.55 -6.88 33.53
CA MET A 1 5.87 -6.92 32.19
C MET A 1 6.37 -5.73 31.42
N SER A 2 6.90 -5.94 30.22
CA SER A 2 7.25 -4.80 29.35
C SER A 2 5.99 -4.01 29.01
N ALA A 3 6.08 -2.68 28.98
CA ALA A 3 4.94 -1.84 28.61
C ALA A 3 4.46 -2.22 27.19
N ILE A 4 3.13 -2.25 27.01
CA ILE A 4 2.53 -2.52 25.69
C ILE A 4 2.96 -1.38 24.75
N PRO A 5 3.56 -1.69 23.60
CA PRO A 5 4.01 -0.65 22.68
C PRO A 5 2.84 0.10 22.07
N ILE A 6 3.01 1.41 21.89
CA ILE A 6 2.03 2.28 21.24
C ILE A 6 2.51 2.50 19.79
N ALA A 7 1.66 2.12 18.85
CA ALA A 7 1.87 2.33 17.42
C ALA A 7 0.94 3.42 16.89
N VAL A 8 1.48 4.40 16.19
CA VAL A 8 0.69 5.38 15.43
C VAL A 8 0.62 4.93 13.98
N VAL A 9 -0.58 4.91 13.40
CA VAL A 9 -0.80 4.62 11.97
C VAL A 9 -1.54 5.80 11.34
N THR A 10 -0.88 6.52 10.43
CA THR A 10 -1.51 7.65 9.75
C THR A 10 -2.43 7.16 8.64
N GLY A 11 -3.58 7.84 8.45
CA GLY A 11 -4.53 7.47 7.39
C GLY A 11 -5.20 6.11 7.60
N ALA A 12 -5.66 5.83 8.82
CA ALA A 12 -6.16 4.53 9.29
C ALA A 12 -7.21 3.85 8.39
N GLY A 13 -8.02 4.62 7.66
CA GLY A 13 -9.02 4.10 6.72
C GLY A 13 -8.48 3.70 5.34
N GLY A 14 -7.18 3.79 5.10
CA GLY A 14 -6.54 3.35 3.85
C GLY A 14 -6.44 1.82 3.77
N PHE A 15 -6.28 1.28 2.56
CA PHE A 15 -6.24 -0.17 2.33
C PHE A 15 -5.10 -0.85 3.10
N VAL A 16 -3.87 -0.40 2.90
CA VAL A 16 -2.69 -0.90 3.63
C VAL A 16 -2.78 -0.60 5.13
N ALA A 17 -3.22 0.63 5.50
CA ALA A 17 -3.32 1.04 6.89
C ALA A 17 -4.29 0.17 7.69
N THR A 18 -5.44 -0.18 7.10
CA THR A 18 -6.45 -1.01 7.77
C THR A 18 -5.90 -2.41 8.05
N GLU A 19 -5.20 -3.03 7.10
CA GLU A 19 -4.57 -4.34 7.31
C GLU A 19 -3.40 -4.26 8.31
N LEU A 20 -2.61 -3.19 8.28
CA LEU A 20 -1.55 -2.96 9.27
C LEU A 20 -2.14 -2.83 10.68
N ILE A 21 -3.23 -2.08 10.85
CA ILE A 21 -3.95 -1.97 12.12
C ILE A 21 -4.47 -3.34 12.57
N ASN A 22 -5.03 -4.14 11.66
CA ASN A 22 -5.49 -5.50 11.94
C ASN A 22 -4.35 -6.35 12.53
N GLN A 23 -3.16 -6.35 11.93
CA GLN A 23 -2.02 -7.12 12.41
C GLN A 23 -1.46 -6.59 13.72
N LEU A 24 -1.35 -5.28 13.89
CA LEU A 24 -0.87 -4.67 15.16
C LEU A 24 -1.82 -4.97 16.33
N LEU A 25 -3.13 -4.84 16.11
CA LEU A 25 -4.13 -5.19 17.13
C LEU A 25 -4.10 -6.68 17.46
N SER A 26 -3.94 -7.55 16.48
CA SER A 26 -3.81 -9.00 16.68
C SER A 26 -2.59 -9.36 17.54
N LYS A 27 -1.52 -8.56 17.45
CA LYS A 27 -0.31 -8.68 18.30
C LYS A 27 -0.45 -8.03 19.68
N GLY A 28 -1.60 -7.40 19.98
CA GLY A 28 -1.87 -6.78 21.28
C GLY A 28 -1.35 -5.34 21.44
N TYR A 29 -0.98 -4.66 20.36
CA TYR A 29 -0.54 -3.26 20.40
C TYR A 29 -1.67 -2.32 20.82
N THR A 30 -1.32 -1.21 21.46
CA THR A 30 -2.18 -0.02 21.46
C THR A 30 -1.93 0.76 20.18
N VAL A 31 -2.94 0.87 19.32
CA VAL A 31 -2.84 1.54 18.02
C VAL A 31 -3.58 2.87 18.07
N ARG A 32 -2.89 3.96 17.75
CA ARG A 32 -3.50 5.27 17.48
C ARG A 32 -3.64 5.44 15.97
N GLY A 33 -4.84 5.23 15.46
CA GLY A 33 -5.14 5.38 14.02
C GLY A 33 -5.64 6.79 13.72
N THR A 34 -5.01 7.51 12.75
CA THR A 34 -5.49 8.85 12.41
C THR A 34 -6.49 8.83 11.26
N VAL A 35 -7.50 9.65 11.40
CA VAL A 35 -8.52 9.94 10.38
C VAL A 35 -8.78 11.44 10.33
N ARG A 36 -9.31 11.96 9.21
CA ARG A 36 -9.66 13.39 9.12
C ARG A 36 -10.86 13.76 9.99
N SER A 37 -11.79 12.82 10.19
CA SER A 37 -12.92 12.99 11.11
C SER A 37 -13.32 11.66 11.74
N VAL A 38 -13.41 11.61 13.05
CA VAL A 38 -13.89 10.43 13.81
C VAL A 38 -15.42 10.35 13.81
N SER A 39 -16.11 11.42 13.49
CA SER A 39 -17.58 11.47 13.41
C SER A 39 -18.14 10.89 12.12
N ASP A 40 -17.32 10.72 11.08
CA ASP A 40 -17.74 10.09 9.82
C ASP A 40 -17.79 8.56 9.97
N ALA A 41 -18.95 8.05 10.42
CA ALA A 41 -19.15 6.63 10.66
C ALA A 41 -18.85 5.77 9.42
N SER A 42 -19.10 6.26 8.20
CA SER A 42 -18.84 5.52 6.96
C SER A 42 -17.35 5.20 6.78
N LYS A 43 -16.47 6.05 7.31
CA LYS A 43 -15.01 5.92 7.21
C LYS A 43 -14.36 5.21 8.39
N VAL A 44 -15.04 5.11 9.54
CA VAL A 44 -14.42 4.57 10.77
C VAL A 44 -15.08 3.28 11.28
N GLN A 45 -16.30 2.93 10.83
CA GLN A 45 -17.04 1.78 11.35
C GLN A 45 -16.27 0.46 11.27
N HIS A 46 -15.57 0.20 10.16
CA HIS A 46 -14.76 -1.02 10.00
C HIS A 46 -13.60 -1.05 10.99
N LEU A 47 -12.96 0.11 11.27
CA LEU A 47 -11.89 0.23 12.25
C LEU A 47 -12.40 -0.03 13.67
N THR A 48 -13.56 0.53 14.02
CA THR A 48 -14.21 0.29 15.31
C THR A 48 -14.54 -1.20 15.51
N LYS A 49 -15.03 -1.87 14.45
CA LYS A 49 -15.28 -3.32 14.50
C LYS A 49 -13.98 -4.10 14.76
N LEU A 50 -12.88 -3.76 14.08
CA LEU A 50 -11.57 -4.38 14.34
C LEU A 50 -11.12 -4.17 15.79
N GLY A 51 -11.17 -2.93 16.29
CA GLY A 51 -10.77 -2.61 17.66
C GLY A 51 -11.57 -3.34 18.73
N ASN A 52 -12.84 -3.68 18.44
CA ASN A 52 -13.68 -4.45 19.36
C ASN A 52 -13.47 -5.97 19.28
N ALA A 53 -12.94 -6.47 18.16
CA ALA A 53 -12.79 -7.90 17.89
C ALA A 53 -11.41 -8.46 18.25
N LEU A 54 -10.39 -7.61 18.32
CA LEU A 54 -9.00 -8.01 18.47
C LEU A 54 -8.43 -7.70 19.87
N PRO A 55 -7.39 -8.41 20.32
CA PRO A 55 -6.84 -8.28 21.68
C PRO A 55 -6.19 -6.92 21.97
N GLY A 56 -5.70 -6.21 20.95
CA GLY A 56 -5.10 -4.90 21.09
C GLY A 56 -6.14 -3.80 21.36
N LYS A 57 -5.66 -2.57 21.58
CA LYS A 57 -6.51 -1.40 21.81
C LYS A 57 -6.43 -0.44 20.63
N LEU A 58 -7.56 -0.04 20.03
CA LEU A 58 -7.62 0.97 19.00
C LEU A 58 -8.10 2.31 19.57
N GLU A 59 -7.36 3.36 19.28
CA GLU A 59 -7.71 4.75 19.58
C GLU A 59 -7.72 5.54 18.25
N LEU A 60 -8.89 5.96 17.81
CA LEU A 60 -9.00 6.84 16.65
C LEU A 60 -8.75 8.29 17.07
N ARG A 61 -7.96 8.99 16.29
CA ARG A 61 -7.55 10.39 16.51
C ARG A 61 -7.76 11.19 15.23
N GLU A 62 -8.16 12.44 15.35
CA GLU A 62 -8.23 13.35 14.21
C GLU A 62 -6.88 13.96 13.93
N ALA A 63 -6.44 13.91 12.66
CA ALA A 63 -5.27 14.60 12.16
C ALA A 63 -5.37 14.79 10.64
N ASP A 64 -4.86 15.91 10.17
CA ASP A 64 -4.79 16.26 8.75
C ASP A 64 -3.33 16.42 8.31
N LEU A 65 -2.95 15.76 7.20
CA LEU A 65 -1.60 15.83 6.63
C LEU A 65 -1.17 17.26 6.30
N LEU A 66 -2.12 18.12 5.92
CA LEU A 66 -1.82 19.49 5.49
C LEU A 66 -1.87 20.51 6.63
N GLN A 67 -2.27 20.08 7.83
CA GLN A 67 -2.32 20.93 9.02
C GLN A 67 -1.06 20.71 9.87
N GLU A 68 -0.20 21.71 9.93
CA GLU A 68 1.01 21.70 10.77
C GLU A 68 0.65 21.44 12.25
N GLY A 69 1.43 20.56 12.90
CA GLY A 69 1.26 20.20 14.30
C GLY A 69 0.08 19.28 14.62
N SER A 70 -0.78 18.93 13.65
CA SER A 70 -1.95 18.08 13.88
C SER A 70 -1.58 16.67 14.39
N PHE A 71 -0.35 16.22 14.17
CA PHE A 71 0.15 14.91 14.62
C PHE A 71 0.89 14.97 15.97
N ASP A 72 1.17 16.14 16.53
CA ASP A 72 2.00 16.29 17.73
C ASP A 72 1.47 15.47 18.92
N GLU A 73 0.18 15.61 19.25
CA GLU A 73 -0.45 14.86 20.34
C GLU A 73 -0.62 13.38 20.02
N VAL A 74 -0.83 13.05 18.75
CA VAL A 74 -1.01 11.66 18.33
C VAL A 74 0.28 10.85 18.48
N VAL A 75 1.42 11.45 18.13
CA VAL A 75 2.74 10.79 18.15
C VAL A 75 3.35 10.81 19.57
N ARG A 76 2.97 11.74 20.43
CA ARG A 76 3.53 11.88 21.78
C ARG A 76 3.47 10.57 22.56
N GLY A 77 4.60 10.12 23.08
CA GLY A 77 4.73 8.89 23.87
C GLY A 77 4.56 7.58 23.07
N SER A 78 4.49 7.63 21.75
CA SER A 78 4.44 6.42 20.93
C SER A 78 5.80 5.74 20.82
N THR A 79 5.76 4.43 20.56
CA THR A 79 6.94 3.59 20.33
C THR A 79 7.31 3.53 18.85
N PHE A 80 6.30 3.42 17.99
CA PHE A 80 6.45 3.32 16.54
C PHE A 80 5.48 4.26 15.82
N LEU A 81 5.94 4.83 14.71
CA LEU A 81 5.11 5.61 13.80
C LEU A 81 5.14 4.96 12.42
N PHE A 82 3.98 4.54 11.94
CA PHE A 82 3.75 4.06 10.58
C PHE A 82 3.11 5.17 9.77
N HIS A 83 3.89 5.77 8.88
CA HIS A 83 3.40 6.83 8.01
C HIS A 83 2.90 6.24 6.70
N THR A 84 1.62 5.86 6.68
CA THR A 84 0.94 5.24 5.53
C THR A 84 0.09 6.23 4.74
N ALA A 85 -0.27 7.36 5.34
CA ALA A 85 -1.09 8.37 4.69
C ALA A 85 -0.33 9.09 3.59
N SER A 86 -0.90 9.08 2.39
CA SER A 86 -0.44 9.87 1.26
C SER A 86 -1.64 10.19 0.39
N PRO A 87 -1.74 11.37 -0.24
CA PRO A 87 -2.73 11.59 -1.29
C PRO A 87 -2.44 10.61 -2.43
N PHE A 88 -3.51 10.08 -3.01
CA PHE A 88 -3.43 9.19 -4.14
C PHE A 88 -4.50 9.56 -5.16
N PHE A 89 -4.07 10.07 -6.30
CA PHE A 89 -4.89 10.32 -7.48
C PHE A 89 -4.11 9.82 -8.70
N ILE A 90 -4.78 9.10 -9.59
CA ILE A 90 -4.18 8.67 -10.86
C ILE A 90 -4.21 9.85 -11.84
N GLU A 91 -5.33 10.57 -11.85
CA GLU A 91 -5.54 11.73 -12.69
C GLU A 91 -6.03 12.90 -11.84
N THR A 92 -5.49 14.08 -12.11
CA THR A 92 -5.90 15.33 -11.49
C THR A 92 -5.59 16.48 -12.46
N PRO A 93 -6.42 17.54 -12.47
CA PRO A 93 -6.18 18.72 -13.31
C PRO A 93 -4.88 19.47 -12.99
N ASP A 94 -4.43 19.42 -11.74
CA ASP A 94 -3.20 20.09 -11.29
C ASP A 94 -2.36 19.12 -10.43
N PRO A 95 -1.54 18.27 -11.08
CA PRO A 95 -0.73 17.27 -10.37
C PRO A 95 0.24 17.86 -9.34
N GLN A 96 0.74 19.06 -9.57
CA GLN A 96 1.63 19.71 -8.61
C GLN A 96 0.89 20.01 -7.31
N LYS A 97 -0.26 20.68 -7.42
CA LYS A 97 -1.05 21.14 -6.27
C LYS A 97 -1.80 20.01 -5.57
N ASP A 98 -2.35 19.06 -6.33
CA ASP A 98 -3.27 18.08 -5.80
C ASP A 98 -2.57 16.78 -5.34
N LEU A 99 -1.34 16.52 -5.82
CA LEU A 99 -0.62 15.29 -5.57
C LEU A 99 0.78 15.51 -4.98
N ILE A 100 1.66 16.27 -5.68
CA ILE A 100 3.08 16.41 -5.30
C ILE A 100 3.21 17.23 -4.02
N ASP A 101 2.66 18.44 -3.99
CA ASP A 101 2.74 19.33 -2.82
C ASP A 101 2.12 18.71 -1.58
N PRO A 102 0.92 18.08 -1.62
CA PRO A 102 0.36 17.41 -0.47
C PRO A 102 1.17 16.20 0.00
N ALA A 103 1.79 15.43 -0.90
CA ALA A 103 2.66 14.32 -0.53
C ALA A 103 3.91 14.81 0.21
N LEU A 104 4.53 15.87 -0.30
CA LEU A 104 5.70 16.51 0.30
C LEU A 104 5.37 17.13 1.66
N LYS A 105 4.37 18.01 1.72
CA LYS A 105 3.96 18.71 2.94
C LYS A 105 3.46 17.74 4.01
N GLY A 106 2.69 16.73 3.61
CA GLY A 106 2.22 15.69 4.54
C GLY A 106 3.37 14.94 5.21
N THR A 107 4.37 14.56 4.43
CA THR A 107 5.59 13.92 4.95
C THR A 107 6.34 14.85 5.89
N GLN A 108 6.52 16.12 5.54
CA GLN A 108 7.16 17.13 6.39
C GLN A 108 6.44 17.29 7.72
N ASN A 109 5.11 17.45 7.71
CA ASN A 109 4.31 17.65 8.91
C ASN A 109 4.35 16.44 9.86
N VAL A 110 4.23 15.23 9.33
CA VAL A 110 4.28 14.01 10.14
C VAL A 110 5.65 13.81 10.75
N LEU A 111 6.73 13.99 9.98
CA LEU A 111 8.09 13.82 10.50
C LEU A 111 8.51 14.95 11.44
N ALA A 112 8.00 16.17 11.27
CA ALA A 112 8.20 17.25 12.23
C ALA A 112 7.60 16.90 13.60
N SER A 113 6.39 16.31 13.62
CA SER A 113 5.78 15.81 14.86
C SER A 113 6.55 14.62 15.44
N ALA A 114 7.04 13.69 14.59
CA ALA A 114 7.91 12.58 15.00
C ALA A 114 9.19 13.08 15.69
N SER A 115 9.80 14.12 15.16
CA SER A 115 11.03 14.71 15.70
C SER A 115 10.84 15.28 17.11
N LYS A 116 9.64 15.80 17.42
CA LYS A 116 9.30 16.28 18.77
C LYS A 116 9.11 15.12 19.78
N ALA A 117 8.84 13.92 19.31
CA ALA A 117 8.59 12.72 20.13
C ALA A 117 9.77 11.73 20.16
N LYS A 118 10.94 12.09 19.63
CA LYS A 118 12.10 11.20 19.45
C LYS A 118 12.59 10.50 20.73
N ASP A 119 12.32 11.06 21.91
CA ASP A 119 12.72 10.46 23.19
C ASP A 119 11.97 9.16 23.50
N THR A 120 10.78 8.96 22.92
CA THR A 120 9.99 7.73 23.07
C THR A 120 9.87 6.94 21.78
N LEU A 121 9.97 7.61 20.64
CA LEU A 121 9.79 7.02 19.31
C LEU A 121 11.06 6.27 18.91
N LYS A 122 10.96 4.96 18.80
CA LYS A 122 12.08 4.09 18.44
C LYS A 122 12.34 4.08 16.93
N ARG A 123 11.26 4.13 16.13
CA ARG A 123 11.36 4.05 14.66
C ARG A 123 10.14 4.65 13.97
N VAL A 124 10.40 5.26 12.83
CA VAL A 124 9.42 5.63 11.82
C VAL A 124 9.49 4.63 10.69
N VAL A 125 8.35 4.04 10.29
CA VAL A 125 8.23 3.21 9.09
C VAL A 125 7.38 3.95 8.07
N LEU A 126 8.00 4.32 6.96
CA LEU A 126 7.36 5.06 5.86
C LEU A 126 6.82 4.10 4.81
N THR A 127 5.57 4.26 4.42
CA THR A 127 5.04 3.65 3.21
C THR A 127 5.41 4.50 2.00
N SER A 128 6.49 4.12 1.31
CA SER A 128 6.86 4.67 0.02
C SER A 128 6.20 3.87 -1.12
N SER A 129 6.88 3.63 -2.20
CA SER A 129 6.43 2.83 -3.34
C SER A 129 7.61 2.45 -4.22
N VAL A 130 7.52 1.36 -4.99
CA VAL A 130 8.46 1.11 -6.09
C VAL A 130 8.46 2.24 -7.14
N ALA A 131 7.43 3.07 -7.17
CA ALA A 131 7.40 4.31 -7.97
C ALA A 131 8.54 5.28 -7.61
N ALA A 132 9.13 5.16 -6.42
CA ALA A 132 10.34 5.91 -6.03
C ALA A 132 11.65 5.19 -6.41
N VAL A 133 11.57 3.95 -6.92
CA VAL A 133 12.71 3.16 -7.42
C VAL A 133 12.89 3.37 -8.92
N HIS A 134 11.80 3.25 -9.68
CA HIS A 134 11.81 3.41 -11.14
C HIS A 134 10.57 4.16 -11.63
N GLY A 135 10.66 4.76 -12.83
CA GLY A 135 9.59 5.54 -13.42
C GLY A 135 8.51 4.65 -13.99
N GLU A 136 8.71 4.16 -15.20
CA GLU A 136 7.67 3.47 -15.94
C GLU A 136 7.64 1.97 -15.67
N TYR A 137 6.48 1.44 -15.34
CA TYR A 137 6.29 0.01 -15.06
C TYR A 137 6.57 -0.91 -16.26
N ALA A 138 6.40 -0.40 -17.47
CA ALA A 138 6.58 -1.18 -18.69
C ALA A 138 8.04 -1.28 -19.16
N ALA A 139 8.92 -0.42 -18.68
CA ALA A 139 10.31 -0.44 -19.10
C ALA A 139 11.06 -1.62 -18.45
N PRO A 140 11.60 -2.56 -19.24
CA PRO A 140 12.49 -3.57 -18.68
C PRO A 140 13.75 -2.89 -18.11
N PRO A 141 14.37 -3.47 -17.07
CA PRO A 141 15.63 -2.95 -16.55
C PRO A 141 16.66 -2.86 -17.68
N LYS A 142 17.38 -1.73 -17.73
CA LYS A 142 18.43 -1.55 -18.74
C LYS A 142 19.54 -2.59 -18.54
N ASN A 143 19.98 -3.22 -19.62
CA ASN A 143 21.09 -4.17 -19.64
C ASN A 143 20.95 -5.40 -18.74
N GLY A 144 19.72 -5.86 -18.46
CA GLY A 144 19.48 -7.01 -17.59
C GLY A 144 19.67 -6.74 -16.09
N HIS A 145 19.83 -5.49 -15.70
CA HIS A 145 19.84 -5.07 -14.28
C HIS A 145 18.45 -5.26 -13.67
N LEU A 146 18.37 -5.88 -12.49
CA LEU A 146 17.15 -5.89 -11.69
C LEU A 146 17.11 -4.63 -10.84
N TYR A 147 15.94 -4.02 -10.72
CA TYR A 147 15.75 -2.91 -9.79
C TYR A 147 15.85 -3.39 -8.35
N THR A 148 16.58 -2.63 -7.54
CA THR A 148 16.86 -2.91 -6.13
C THR A 148 16.49 -1.72 -5.25
N GLU A 149 16.67 -1.84 -3.96
CA GLU A 149 16.50 -0.76 -2.99
C GLU A 149 17.53 0.38 -3.15
N GLU A 150 18.61 0.15 -3.90
CA GLU A 150 19.63 1.18 -4.17
C GLU A 150 19.21 2.14 -5.30
N ASP A 151 18.28 1.69 -6.16
CA ASP A 151 17.84 2.48 -7.30
C ASP A 151 16.87 3.59 -6.88
N TRP A 152 16.98 4.72 -7.57
CA TRP A 152 16.08 5.85 -7.43
C TRP A 152 15.46 6.24 -8.76
N ASN A 153 14.18 6.56 -8.71
CA ASN A 153 13.48 7.11 -9.87
C ASN A 153 13.96 8.54 -10.17
N GLU A 154 14.68 8.70 -11.26
CA GLU A 154 15.20 9.98 -11.74
C GLU A 154 14.56 10.41 -13.07
N SER A 155 13.61 9.62 -13.59
CA SER A 155 13.05 9.82 -14.93
C SER A 155 11.63 10.41 -14.92
N SER A 156 10.91 10.30 -13.80
CA SER A 156 9.52 10.73 -13.74
C SER A 156 9.37 12.24 -13.57
N SER A 157 8.45 12.81 -14.33
CA SER A 157 8.07 14.22 -14.27
C SER A 157 6.57 14.40 -14.52
N ILE A 158 6.07 15.63 -14.35
CA ILE A 158 4.69 15.98 -14.71
C ILE A 158 4.54 15.94 -16.25
N GLU A 159 5.53 16.41 -16.96
CA GLU A 159 5.53 16.53 -18.43
C GLU A 159 5.43 15.19 -19.13
N ASN A 160 5.99 14.12 -18.51
CA ASN A 160 5.88 12.76 -19.07
C ASN A 160 4.72 11.94 -18.49
N GLY A 161 3.77 12.60 -17.79
CA GLY A 161 2.57 11.95 -17.25
C GLY A 161 2.79 11.12 -15.99
N GLN A 162 3.99 11.16 -15.38
CA GLN A 162 4.34 10.32 -14.23
C GLN A 162 4.34 11.07 -12.89
N ALA A 163 3.37 11.97 -12.71
CA ALA A 163 3.26 12.81 -11.52
C ALA A 163 3.15 12.00 -10.20
N TYR A 164 2.48 10.85 -10.23
CA TYR A 164 2.41 9.95 -9.08
C TYR A 164 3.81 9.42 -8.70
N HIS A 165 4.56 8.93 -9.65
CA HIS A 165 5.93 8.43 -9.43
C HIS A 165 6.84 9.54 -8.88
N LEU A 166 6.74 10.73 -9.46
CA LEU A 166 7.45 11.91 -8.98
C LEU A 166 7.06 12.24 -7.53
N SER A 167 5.75 12.25 -7.20
CA SER A 167 5.27 12.55 -5.85
C SER A 167 5.84 11.60 -4.80
N LYS A 168 5.92 10.29 -5.10
CA LYS A 168 6.51 9.28 -4.21
C LYS A 168 8.01 9.47 -4.05
N THR A 169 8.70 9.78 -5.14
CA THR A 169 10.15 10.02 -5.13
C THR A 169 10.52 11.22 -4.27
N VAL A 170 9.84 12.36 -4.47
CA VAL A 170 10.16 13.59 -3.72
C VAL A 170 9.78 13.47 -2.24
N ALA A 171 8.65 12.83 -1.92
CA ALA A 171 8.23 12.60 -0.54
C ALA A 171 9.20 11.68 0.22
N GLU A 172 9.67 10.60 -0.42
CA GLU A 172 10.63 9.70 0.20
C GLU A 172 12.01 10.36 0.39
N LYS A 173 12.53 11.06 -0.63
CA LYS A 173 13.78 11.79 -0.52
C LYS A 173 13.73 12.83 0.61
N GLU A 174 12.61 13.53 0.75
CA GLU A 174 12.39 14.48 1.84
C GLU A 174 12.34 13.80 3.22
N ALA A 175 11.70 12.63 3.31
CA ALA A 175 11.68 11.86 4.56
C ALA A 175 13.11 11.50 5.01
N TRP A 176 13.95 11.02 4.10
CA TRP A 176 15.35 10.71 4.38
C TRP A 176 16.16 11.94 4.77
N ARG A 177 15.92 13.09 4.11
CA ARG A 177 16.57 14.36 4.48
C ARG A 177 16.24 14.74 5.93
N ILE A 178 14.94 14.74 6.28
CA ILE A 178 14.48 15.08 7.64
C ILE A 178 15.03 14.08 8.66
N ALA A 179 14.97 12.78 8.38
CA ALA A 179 15.49 11.76 9.28
C ALA A 179 16.98 11.96 9.58
N LYS A 180 17.79 12.28 8.57
CA LYS A 180 19.21 12.60 8.71
C LYS A 180 19.45 13.83 9.59
N GLU A 181 18.68 14.90 9.39
CA GLU A 181 18.82 16.16 10.14
C GLU A 181 18.37 16.05 11.59
N THR A 182 17.34 15.26 11.85
CA THR A 182 16.73 15.15 13.18
C THR A 182 17.22 13.95 13.99
N GLY A 183 17.93 13.01 13.36
CA GLY A 183 18.37 11.77 13.97
C GLY A 183 17.25 10.76 14.20
N LEU A 184 16.12 10.85 13.46
CA LEU A 184 15.09 9.84 13.49
C LEU A 184 15.56 8.53 12.85
N ASP A 185 15.28 7.40 13.50
CA ASP A 185 15.43 6.08 12.89
C ASP A 185 14.28 5.89 11.88
N LEU A 186 14.59 5.91 10.59
CA LEU A 186 13.63 5.78 9.49
C LEU A 186 13.92 4.50 8.70
N VAL A 187 12.85 3.76 8.40
CA VAL A 187 12.84 2.65 7.45
C VAL A 187 11.73 2.88 6.44
N ALA A 188 11.97 2.63 5.16
CA ALA A 188 10.96 2.75 4.11
C ALA A 188 10.55 1.38 3.57
N VAL A 189 9.25 1.12 3.49
CA VAL A 189 8.65 -0.03 2.81
C VAL A 189 8.13 0.44 1.47
N LEU A 190 8.54 -0.23 0.39
CA LEU A 190 8.26 0.14 -0.99
C LEU A 190 7.38 -0.93 -1.66
N PRO A 191 6.06 -0.87 -1.46
CA PRO A 191 5.16 -1.80 -2.13
C PRO A 191 5.06 -1.50 -3.63
N ASN A 192 4.79 -2.54 -4.40
CA ASN A 192 4.33 -2.45 -5.78
C ASN A 192 2.80 -2.31 -5.81
N PHE A 193 2.12 -2.77 -6.87
CA PHE A 193 0.66 -2.71 -6.94
C PHE A 193 0.04 -3.62 -5.88
N VAL A 194 -0.51 -3.02 -4.84
CA VAL A 194 -1.03 -3.73 -3.67
C VAL A 194 -2.41 -4.30 -3.97
N LEU A 195 -2.56 -5.60 -3.88
CA LEU A 195 -3.83 -6.32 -4.04
C LEU A 195 -4.08 -7.22 -2.81
N GLY A 196 -5.18 -7.95 -2.79
CA GLY A 196 -5.48 -8.90 -1.72
C GLY A 196 -6.79 -8.61 -1.00
N PRO A 197 -7.03 -9.26 0.15
CA PRO A 197 -8.29 -9.16 0.86
C PRO A 197 -8.55 -7.76 1.41
N VAL A 198 -9.82 -7.36 1.40
CA VAL A 198 -10.27 -6.07 1.92
C VAL A 198 -11.02 -6.26 3.24
N ILE A 199 -10.85 -5.32 4.16
CA ILE A 199 -11.52 -5.30 5.46
C ILE A 199 -12.65 -4.26 5.49
N SER A 200 -12.59 -3.28 4.60
CA SER A 200 -13.56 -2.19 4.55
C SER A 200 -14.47 -2.28 3.32
N CYS A 201 -15.67 -1.74 3.42
CA CYS A 201 -16.59 -1.64 2.28
C CYS A 201 -16.26 -0.48 1.32
N ARG A 202 -15.09 0.14 1.43
CA ARG A 202 -14.67 1.22 0.51
C ARG A 202 -14.39 0.65 -0.87
N ALA A 203 -15.03 1.24 -1.87
CA ALA A 203 -14.92 0.81 -3.27
C ALA A 203 -14.10 1.77 -4.15
N ASP A 204 -13.62 2.87 -3.57
CA ASP A 204 -12.98 4.00 -4.27
C ASP A 204 -11.46 3.85 -4.47
N GLY A 205 -10.89 2.73 -4.05
CA GLY A 205 -9.45 2.46 -4.24
C GLY A 205 -9.15 1.76 -5.57
N THR A 206 -8.03 2.12 -6.21
CA THR A 206 -7.58 1.50 -7.48
C THR A 206 -7.47 -0.01 -7.38
N SER A 207 -6.90 -0.55 -6.31
CA SER A 207 -6.76 -1.99 -6.06
C SER A 207 -8.11 -2.70 -5.99
N VAL A 208 -9.07 -2.08 -5.29
CA VAL A 208 -10.45 -2.58 -5.17
C VAL A 208 -11.15 -2.52 -6.53
N GLY A 209 -11.01 -1.39 -7.23
CA GLY A 209 -11.59 -1.18 -8.57
C GLY A 209 -11.07 -2.19 -9.60
N PHE A 210 -9.80 -2.54 -9.54
CA PHE A 210 -9.20 -3.55 -10.41
C PHE A 210 -9.84 -4.93 -10.21
N LEU A 211 -9.83 -5.46 -8.98
CA LEU A 211 -10.39 -6.79 -8.68
C LEU A 211 -11.92 -6.84 -8.89
N LYS A 212 -12.61 -5.79 -8.50
CA LYS A 212 -14.05 -5.63 -8.72
C LYS A 212 -14.39 -5.67 -10.21
N GLY A 213 -13.65 -4.93 -11.02
CA GLY A 213 -13.84 -4.89 -12.47
C GLY A 213 -13.80 -6.27 -13.11
N ILE A 214 -12.84 -7.12 -12.74
CA ILE A 214 -12.70 -8.47 -13.30
C ILE A 214 -13.96 -9.31 -13.05
N VAL A 215 -14.47 -9.34 -11.84
CA VAL A 215 -15.64 -10.18 -11.51
C VAL A 215 -16.96 -9.57 -11.99
N GLU A 216 -16.97 -8.29 -12.33
CA GLU A 216 -18.07 -7.58 -12.96
C GLU A 216 -17.96 -7.58 -14.50
N GLY A 217 -17.07 -8.42 -15.07
CA GLY A 217 -16.99 -8.70 -16.51
C GLY A 217 -16.14 -7.70 -17.30
N LYS A 218 -15.33 -6.85 -16.66
CA LYS A 218 -14.35 -6.04 -17.39
C LYS A 218 -13.22 -6.92 -17.92
N PRO A 219 -12.60 -6.56 -19.03
CA PRO A 219 -11.45 -7.30 -19.56
C PRO A 219 -10.36 -7.50 -18.50
N VAL A 220 -9.73 -8.67 -18.55
CA VAL A 220 -8.54 -8.95 -17.73
C VAL A 220 -7.34 -8.48 -18.52
N GLU A 221 -6.73 -7.42 -18.04
CA GLU A 221 -5.50 -6.89 -18.63
C GLU A 221 -4.27 -7.46 -17.94
N GLY A 222 -3.12 -7.40 -18.61
CA GLY A 222 -1.84 -7.76 -18.01
C GLY A 222 -1.59 -6.91 -16.77
N THR A 223 -1.09 -7.57 -15.72
CA THR A 223 -0.85 -6.87 -14.46
C THR A 223 0.59 -6.42 -14.35
N PRO A 224 0.83 -5.28 -13.75
CA PRO A 224 2.16 -4.93 -13.27
C PRO A 224 2.61 -5.95 -12.21
N LEU A 225 3.81 -5.75 -11.70
CA LEU A 225 4.28 -6.44 -10.51
C LEU A 225 3.33 -6.14 -9.34
N ILE A 226 2.93 -7.17 -8.61
CA ILE A 226 1.98 -7.05 -7.50
C ILE A 226 2.61 -7.40 -6.16
N CYS A 227 1.94 -7.03 -5.08
CA CYS A 227 2.18 -7.53 -3.73
C CYS A 227 0.86 -7.70 -2.97
N ASP A 228 0.87 -8.63 -2.00
CA ASP A 228 -0.29 -8.82 -1.14
C ASP A 228 -0.33 -7.78 -0.03
N VAL A 229 -1.51 -7.24 0.28
CA VAL A 229 -1.70 -6.26 1.34
C VAL A 229 -1.26 -6.79 2.71
N ARG A 230 -1.41 -8.10 2.94
CA ARG A 230 -0.97 -8.78 4.18
C ARG A 230 0.55 -8.77 4.30
N ASP A 231 1.25 -8.97 3.19
CA ASP A 231 2.72 -8.97 3.14
C ASP A 231 3.26 -7.55 3.32
N VAL A 232 2.61 -6.56 2.71
CA VAL A 232 2.95 -5.15 2.89
C VAL A 232 2.79 -4.74 4.36
N ALA A 233 1.65 -5.06 4.98
CA ALA A 233 1.41 -4.78 6.39
C ALA A 233 2.42 -5.51 7.29
N ASN A 234 2.69 -6.80 7.03
CA ASN A 234 3.68 -7.57 7.77
C ASN A 234 5.11 -7.00 7.61
N ALA A 235 5.48 -6.55 6.42
CA ALA A 235 6.77 -5.88 6.20
C ALA A 235 6.92 -4.63 7.05
N HIS A 236 5.85 -3.82 7.22
CA HIS A 236 5.87 -2.67 8.13
C HIS A 236 6.09 -3.11 9.58
N VAL A 237 5.37 -4.14 10.04
CA VAL A 237 5.52 -4.66 11.41
C VAL A 237 6.94 -5.18 11.63
N LEU A 238 7.45 -6.01 10.71
CA LEU A 238 8.79 -6.57 10.78
C LEU A 238 9.86 -5.47 10.74
N ALA A 239 9.71 -4.47 9.87
CA ALA A 239 10.61 -3.32 9.81
C ALA A 239 10.65 -2.53 11.12
N ALA A 240 9.52 -2.41 11.83
CA ALA A 240 9.45 -1.76 13.13
C ALA A 240 10.08 -2.59 14.26
N GLU A 241 9.86 -3.92 14.25
CA GLU A 241 10.26 -4.82 15.34
C GLU A 241 11.68 -5.38 15.20
N THR A 242 12.26 -5.40 13.99
CA THR A 242 13.61 -5.91 13.74
C THR A 242 14.65 -4.83 14.02
N PRO A 243 15.47 -4.95 15.09
CA PRO A 243 16.42 -3.87 15.46
C PRO A 243 17.45 -3.55 14.38
N SER A 244 17.85 -4.55 13.60
CA SER A 244 18.82 -4.41 12.51
C SER A 244 18.23 -3.90 11.20
N ALA A 245 16.90 -3.76 11.10
CA ALA A 245 16.26 -3.25 9.88
C ALA A 245 16.71 -1.82 9.60
N SER A 246 17.08 -1.55 8.35
CA SER A 246 17.58 -0.23 7.94
C SER A 246 17.36 0.03 6.45
N GLY A 247 17.23 1.30 6.09
CA GLY A 247 17.10 1.72 4.70
C GLY A 247 15.73 1.38 4.12
N ARG A 248 15.73 0.91 2.89
CA ARG A 248 14.55 0.66 2.05
C ARG A 248 14.30 -0.84 1.93
N TYR A 249 13.03 -1.27 1.80
CA TYR A 249 12.63 -2.66 1.58
C TYR A 249 11.54 -2.72 0.52
N ILE A 250 11.85 -3.34 -0.63
CA ILE A 250 10.88 -3.59 -1.68
C ILE A 250 9.99 -4.77 -1.28
N VAL A 251 8.68 -4.58 -1.42
CA VAL A 251 7.67 -5.62 -1.24
C VAL A 251 6.93 -5.82 -2.54
N SER A 252 7.32 -6.82 -3.30
CA SER A 252 6.80 -7.10 -4.65
C SER A 252 7.05 -8.55 -5.02
N GLN A 253 6.20 -9.13 -5.85
CA GLN A 253 6.61 -10.30 -6.65
C GLN A 253 7.73 -9.87 -7.61
N GLY A 254 8.64 -10.77 -7.93
CA GLY A 254 9.78 -10.48 -8.83
C GLY A 254 9.37 -10.40 -10.30
N THR A 255 8.32 -11.10 -10.69
CA THR A 255 7.84 -11.23 -12.06
C THR A 255 6.43 -10.68 -12.25
N PRO A 256 6.10 -10.07 -13.40
CA PRO A 256 4.74 -9.66 -13.73
C PRO A 256 3.78 -10.85 -13.81
N VAL A 257 2.51 -10.61 -13.46
CA VAL A 257 1.43 -11.58 -13.61
C VAL A 257 0.74 -11.35 -14.97
N THR A 258 0.69 -12.37 -15.81
CA THR A 258 0.05 -12.24 -17.13
C THR A 258 -1.47 -12.28 -17.02
N ALA A 259 -2.15 -11.60 -17.94
CA ALA A 259 -3.62 -11.63 -18.03
C ALA A 259 -4.13 -13.07 -18.25
N THR A 260 -3.42 -13.87 -19.06
CA THR A 260 -3.73 -15.29 -19.31
C THR A 260 -3.69 -16.12 -18.02
N TYR A 261 -2.62 -15.98 -17.23
CA TYR A 261 -2.51 -16.68 -15.95
C TYR A 261 -3.62 -16.28 -14.99
N LEU A 262 -3.86 -14.97 -14.84
CA LEU A 262 -4.88 -14.45 -13.96
C LEU A 262 -6.29 -14.93 -14.36
N SER A 263 -6.65 -14.82 -15.66
CA SER A 263 -7.91 -15.31 -16.19
C SER A 263 -8.10 -16.79 -15.88
N LYS A 264 -7.07 -17.63 -16.17
CA LYS A 264 -7.11 -19.08 -15.90
C LYS A 264 -7.37 -19.37 -14.42
N VAL A 265 -6.57 -18.80 -13.52
CA VAL A 265 -6.70 -19.02 -12.06
C VAL A 265 -8.09 -18.65 -11.56
N LEU A 266 -8.61 -17.51 -12.02
CA LEU A 266 -9.91 -17.03 -11.57
C LEU A 266 -11.08 -17.84 -12.16
N ARG A 267 -11.02 -18.26 -13.41
CA ARG A 267 -12.05 -19.13 -14.03
C ARG A 267 -12.10 -20.50 -13.37
N GLU A 268 -10.95 -21.09 -13.04
CA GLU A 268 -10.88 -22.35 -12.31
C GLU A 268 -11.49 -22.22 -10.90
N ARG A 269 -11.23 -21.13 -10.21
CA ARG A 269 -11.70 -20.88 -8.83
C ARG A 269 -13.15 -20.46 -8.75
N PHE A 270 -13.64 -19.73 -9.74
CA PHE A 270 -14.98 -19.14 -9.79
C PHE A 270 -15.75 -19.52 -11.06
N PRO A 271 -15.96 -20.83 -11.33
CA PRO A 271 -16.62 -21.27 -12.58
C PRO A 271 -18.07 -20.77 -12.71
N GLN A 272 -18.67 -20.34 -11.60
CA GLN A 272 -20.02 -19.78 -11.55
C GLN A 272 -20.09 -18.32 -12.03
N TYR A 273 -18.95 -17.66 -12.24
CA TYR A 273 -18.90 -16.26 -12.66
C TYR A 273 -18.41 -16.12 -14.10
N ALA A 274 -18.85 -15.06 -14.77
CA ALA A 274 -18.43 -14.72 -16.12
C ALA A 274 -17.05 -14.02 -16.09
N ILE A 275 -16.00 -14.76 -15.74
CA ILE A 275 -14.63 -14.24 -15.82
C ILE A 275 -14.18 -14.27 -17.29
N PRO A 276 -13.76 -13.13 -17.87
CA PRO A 276 -13.31 -13.07 -19.26
C PRO A 276 -12.16 -14.03 -19.54
N GLU A 277 -12.26 -14.77 -20.65
CA GLU A 277 -11.15 -15.60 -21.12
C GLU A 277 -10.11 -14.74 -21.83
N VAL A 278 -8.86 -14.94 -21.48
CA VAL A 278 -7.73 -14.29 -22.16
C VAL A 278 -6.93 -15.36 -22.87
N LEU A 279 -6.90 -15.27 -24.21
CA LEU A 279 -6.10 -16.16 -25.02
C LEU A 279 -4.62 -15.95 -24.74
N GLU A 280 -3.86 -17.03 -24.92
CA GLU A 280 -2.41 -17.00 -24.70
C GLU A 280 -1.75 -15.95 -25.59
N GLN A 281 -1.01 -15.04 -24.96
CA GLN A 281 -0.19 -14.04 -25.64
C GLN A 281 1.24 -14.22 -25.16
N GLU A 282 2.21 -14.02 -26.03
CA GLU A 282 3.61 -13.98 -25.64
C GLU A 282 3.87 -12.69 -24.85
N TYR A 283 4.12 -12.86 -23.55
CA TYR A 283 4.55 -11.77 -22.68
C TYR A 283 6.00 -12.00 -22.25
N ASP A 284 6.78 -10.96 -22.21
CA ASP A 284 8.10 -10.98 -21.57
C ASP A 284 7.93 -10.95 -20.05
N VAL A 285 7.82 -12.15 -19.46
CA VAL A 285 7.65 -12.35 -18.01
C VAL A 285 8.98 -12.42 -17.27
N LYS A 286 10.01 -11.73 -17.74
CA LYS A 286 11.29 -11.67 -17.03
C LYS A 286 11.16 -10.98 -15.69
N GLU A 287 11.95 -11.47 -14.75
CA GLU A 287 12.15 -10.82 -13.47
C GLU A 287 12.64 -9.37 -13.66
N ARG A 288 12.08 -8.44 -12.90
CA ARG A 288 12.39 -7.01 -13.02
C ARG A 288 12.89 -6.39 -11.73
N ILE A 289 12.59 -7.03 -10.60
CA ILE A 289 12.92 -6.53 -9.26
C ILE A 289 13.61 -7.63 -8.47
N ASP A 290 14.74 -7.31 -7.86
CA ASP A 290 15.31 -8.11 -6.78
C ASP A 290 14.60 -7.75 -5.47
N ASN A 291 13.74 -8.63 -4.99
CA ASN A 291 12.99 -8.48 -3.75
C ASN A 291 13.63 -9.27 -2.58
N SER A 292 14.86 -9.73 -2.75
CA SER A 292 15.49 -10.66 -1.80
C SER A 292 15.86 -10.03 -0.45
N LYS A 293 16.05 -8.71 -0.37
CA LYS A 293 16.44 -8.02 0.85
C LYS A 293 15.42 -8.17 1.97
N ALA A 294 14.13 -7.96 1.67
CA ALA A 294 13.06 -8.11 2.66
C ALA A 294 12.97 -9.55 3.22
N ALA A 295 13.17 -10.55 2.38
CA ALA A 295 13.22 -11.95 2.82
C ALA A 295 14.44 -12.24 3.70
N LYS A 296 15.62 -11.75 3.33
CA LYS A 296 16.89 -12.00 4.04
C LYS A 296 16.96 -11.28 5.39
N GLU A 297 16.58 -10.01 5.44
CA GLU A 297 16.80 -9.16 6.61
C GLU A 297 15.59 -9.10 7.54
N LEU A 298 14.38 -9.18 7.00
CA LEU A 298 13.13 -9.14 7.77
C LEU A 298 12.48 -10.53 7.94
N GLY A 299 12.92 -11.55 7.19
CA GLY A 299 12.26 -12.84 7.17
C GLY A 299 10.89 -12.82 6.49
N LEU A 300 10.62 -11.80 5.66
CA LEU A 300 9.35 -11.65 4.95
C LEU A 300 9.14 -12.82 3.98
N LYS A 301 7.94 -13.40 4.03
CA LYS A 301 7.50 -14.42 3.07
C LYS A 301 6.34 -13.84 2.27
N LEU A 302 6.42 -13.95 0.96
CA LEU A 302 5.38 -13.43 0.09
C LEU A 302 4.25 -14.45 -0.08
N THR A 303 3.03 -13.92 -0.08
CA THR A 303 1.81 -14.67 -0.39
C THR A 303 1.79 -15.01 -1.89
N PRO A 304 1.44 -16.25 -2.29
CA PRO A 304 1.29 -16.60 -3.70
C PRO A 304 0.27 -15.68 -4.41
N GLU A 305 0.57 -15.30 -5.65
CA GLU A 305 -0.26 -14.39 -6.45
C GLU A 305 -1.70 -14.90 -6.58
N SER A 306 -1.88 -16.21 -6.81
CA SER A 306 -3.21 -16.82 -6.89
C SER A 306 -4.03 -16.58 -5.61
N SER A 307 -3.42 -16.71 -4.45
CA SER A 307 -4.08 -16.45 -3.15
C SER A 307 -4.45 -14.96 -3.02
N THR A 308 -3.55 -14.06 -3.42
CA THR A 308 -3.79 -12.61 -3.40
C THR A 308 -5.06 -12.24 -4.20
N PHE A 309 -5.18 -12.76 -5.42
CA PHE A 309 -6.36 -12.49 -6.25
C PHE A 309 -7.63 -13.15 -5.72
N ILE A 310 -7.54 -14.43 -5.38
CA ILE A 310 -8.70 -15.20 -4.90
C ILE A 310 -9.26 -14.60 -3.61
N ASP A 311 -8.42 -14.37 -2.61
CA ASP A 311 -8.85 -13.84 -1.31
C ASP A 311 -9.37 -12.41 -1.44
N GLY A 312 -8.75 -11.61 -2.31
CA GLY A 312 -9.22 -10.26 -2.64
C GLY A 312 -10.65 -10.30 -3.19
N ILE A 313 -10.91 -11.11 -4.20
CA ILE A 313 -12.25 -11.27 -4.80
C ILE A 313 -13.25 -11.83 -3.79
N VAL A 314 -12.89 -12.86 -3.04
CA VAL A 314 -13.77 -13.44 -2.03
C VAL A 314 -14.24 -12.39 -1.03
N THR A 315 -13.32 -11.57 -0.51
CA THR A 315 -13.68 -10.54 0.48
C THR A 315 -14.53 -9.41 -0.14
N LEU A 316 -14.28 -9.02 -1.39
CA LEU A 316 -15.10 -8.03 -2.09
C LEU A 316 -16.56 -8.50 -2.24
N ILE A 317 -16.76 -9.79 -2.57
CA ILE A 317 -18.08 -10.38 -2.70
C ILE A 317 -18.77 -10.48 -1.32
N GLN A 318 -18.06 -10.98 -0.31
CA GLN A 318 -18.58 -11.11 1.06
C GLN A 318 -19.01 -9.78 1.67
N LEU A 319 -18.31 -8.70 1.36
CA LEU A 319 -18.62 -7.35 1.83
C LEU A 319 -19.68 -6.64 0.96
N GLY A 320 -20.15 -7.27 -0.13
CA GLY A 320 -21.10 -6.67 -1.08
C GLY A 320 -20.51 -5.50 -1.89
N VAL A 321 -19.19 -5.39 -1.97
CA VAL A 321 -18.49 -4.35 -2.74
C VAL A 321 -18.48 -4.69 -4.23
N ALA A 322 -18.35 -5.96 -4.58
CA ALA A 322 -18.45 -6.45 -5.94
C ALA A 322 -19.71 -7.28 -6.14
N GLN A 323 -20.30 -7.16 -7.33
CA GLN A 323 -21.45 -7.95 -7.77
C GLN A 323 -21.06 -8.78 -9.00
N PRO A 324 -20.57 -10.02 -8.79
CA PRO A 324 -20.08 -10.85 -9.88
C PRO A 324 -21.17 -11.13 -10.92
N LEU A 325 -20.81 -11.07 -12.18
CA LEU A 325 -21.68 -11.50 -13.27
C LEU A 325 -21.78 -13.04 -13.27
N PRO A 326 -22.98 -13.60 -13.38
CA PRO A 326 -23.14 -15.05 -13.48
C PRO A 326 -22.54 -15.60 -14.78
N SER A 327 -22.08 -16.85 -14.76
CA SER A 327 -21.56 -17.54 -15.94
C SER A 327 -22.57 -17.49 -17.08
N GLY A 328 -22.11 -17.15 -18.29
CA GLY A 328 -22.97 -16.95 -19.48
C GLY A 328 -23.54 -15.54 -19.63
N ALA A 329 -23.33 -14.63 -18.70
CA ALA A 329 -23.66 -13.23 -18.90
C ALA A 329 -22.71 -12.58 -19.95
N PRO A 330 -23.21 -11.65 -20.76
CA PRO A 330 -22.37 -10.95 -21.72
C PRO A 330 -21.31 -10.08 -20.97
N HIS A 331 -20.08 -10.15 -21.43
CA HIS A 331 -19.02 -9.27 -20.93
C HIS A 331 -19.27 -7.83 -21.40
N SER A 332 -18.90 -6.85 -20.57
CA SER A 332 -18.86 -5.45 -21.03
C SER A 332 -17.79 -5.31 -22.11
N GLU A 333 -18.17 -4.81 -23.28
CA GLU A 333 -17.16 -4.42 -24.28
C GLU A 333 -16.22 -3.39 -23.64
N GLY A 334 -14.93 -3.68 -23.66
CA GLY A 334 -13.93 -2.75 -23.12
C GLY A 334 -14.00 -1.41 -23.84
N ALA A 335 -14.08 -0.32 -23.10
CA ALA A 335 -13.69 0.94 -23.68
C ALA A 335 -12.24 0.82 -24.17
N PRO A 336 -11.88 1.37 -25.34
CA PRO A 336 -10.51 1.29 -25.83
C PRO A 336 -9.58 1.85 -24.74
N ALA A 337 -8.50 1.12 -24.49
CA ALA A 337 -7.44 1.58 -23.60
C ALA A 337 -6.97 2.96 -24.07
N VAL A 338 -7.05 3.96 -23.22
CA VAL A 338 -6.50 5.30 -23.41
C VAL A 338 -5.08 5.33 -22.90
#